data_f3b2fd7dfbd53d836efee1e41164f535
#
_entry.id   f3b2fd7dfbd53d836efee1e41164f535
#
_cell.length_a   1.000
_cell.length_b   1.000
_cell.length_c   1.000
_cell.angle_alpha   90.00
_cell.angle_beta   90.00
_cell.angle_gamma   90.00
#
_symmetry.space_group_name_H-M   'P 1'
#
loop_
_entity.id
_entity.type
_entity.pdbx_description
1 polymer ?
#
loop_
_entity_poly.entity_id
_entity_poly.type
_entity_poly.pdbx_seq_one_letter_code
_entity_poly.pdbx_strand_id
1 'polypeptide(L)'
;QYKNSGKLIDEDLAAQIHERKPTAIFIQVGGGVQERLGLYLKETLTFSPSIYCTGAALAFLSGQQARIPKWADHLYMGWLLRCLNNPAVFFPRYVKAFRLLALLARHGNDSPVIED
;
A
#
# COMPACT_ATOMS: atom_id res chain seq x y z
N GLN A 1 2.65 2.36 14.92
CA GLN A 1 2.98 2.67 13.50
C GLN A 1 3.95 1.60 12.99
N TYR A 2 3.56 0.83 11.97
CA TYR A 2 4.37 -0.27 11.47
C TYR A 2 5.60 0.24 10.69
N LYS A 3 6.77 -0.40 10.90
CA LYS A 3 8.00 -0.09 10.14
C LYS A 3 7.88 -0.62 8.69
N ASN A 4 8.47 0.09 7.74
CA ASN A 4 8.43 -0.27 6.32
C ASN A 4 9.30 -1.48 5.94
N SER A 5 10.10 -2.02 6.86
CA SER A 5 10.99 -3.17 6.62
C SER A 5 11.06 -4.09 7.84
N GLY A 6 11.37 -5.36 7.59
CA GLY A 6 11.48 -6.42 8.60
C GLY A 6 10.21 -7.26 8.79
N LYS A 7 10.30 -8.30 9.62
CA LYS A 7 9.17 -9.17 9.96
C LYS A 7 8.16 -8.35 10.78
N LEU A 8 6.91 -8.37 10.35
CA LEU A 8 5.83 -7.70 11.05
C LEU A 8 5.20 -8.69 12.02
N ILE A 9 5.15 -8.33 13.30
CA ILE A 9 4.53 -9.11 14.36
C ILE A 9 3.65 -8.15 15.15
N ASP A 10 2.39 -8.50 15.35
CA ASP A 10 1.42 -7.72 16.11
C ASP A 10 0.50 -8.71 16.85
N GLU A 11 1.00 -9.14 18.01
CA GLU A 11 0.33 -10.15 18.83
C GLU A 11 -0.99 -9.64 19.41
N ASP A 12 -1.05 -8.36 19.77
CA ASP A 12 -2.26 -7.74 20.31
C ASP A 12 -3.39 -7.72 19.26
N LEU A 13 -3.06 -7.36 18.03
CA LEU A 13 -4.01 -7.39 16.91
C LEU A 13 -4.47 -8.81 16.63
N ALA A 14 -3.55 -9.78 16.60
CA ALA A 14 -3.87 -11.17 16.36
C ALA A 14 -4.80 -11.74 17.45
N ALA A 15 -4.55 -11.40 18.71
CA ALA A 15 -5.40 -11.80 19.84
C ALA A 15 -6.82 -11.22 19.73
N GLN A 16 -6.96 -9.94 19.42
CA GLN A 16 -8.26 -9.28 19.21
C GLN A 16 -9.06 -9.92 18.07
N ILE A 17 -8.38 -10.24 16.96
CA ILE A 17 -9.00 -10.91 15.81
C ILE A 17 -9.41 -12.35 16.19
N HIS A 18 -8.61 -13.01 16.99
CA HIS A 18 -8.88 -14.39 17.46
C HIS A 18 -10.12 -14.45 18.36
N GLU A 19 -10.30 -13.44 19.22
CA GLU A 19 -11.46 -13.30 20.08
C GLU A 19 -12.75 -13.05 19.26
N ARG A 20 -12.68 -12.15 18.27
CA ARG A 20 -13.84 -11.73 17.48
C ARG A 20 -14.21 -12.68 16.34
N LYS A 21 -13.29 -13.50 15.88
CA LYS A 21 -13.44 -14.46 14.77
C LYS A 21 -14.20 -13.92 13.56
N PRO A 22 -13.74 -12.79 12.96
CA PRO A 22 -14.42 -12.21 11.82
C PRO A 22 -14.33 -13.14 10.60
N THR A 23 -15.34 -13.12 9.74
CA THR A 23 -15.32 -13.86 8.45
C THR A 23 -14.48 -13.16 7.39
N ALA A 24 -14.32 -11.83 7.51
CA ALA A 24 -13.56 -11.02 6.58
C ALA A 24 -12.75 -9.94 7.30
N ILE A 25 -11.52 -9.69 6.84
CA ILE A 25 -10.59 -8.68 7.35
C ILE A 25 -10.16 -7.77 6.19
N PHE A 26 -10.36 -6.46 6.34
CA PHE A 26 -9.92 -5.47 5.36
C PHE A 26 -8.72 -4.69 5.90
N ILE A 27 -7.58 -4.82 5.23
CA ILE A 27 -6.34 -4.14 5.60
C ILE A 27 -6.18 -2.89 4.74
N GLN A 28 -6.19 -1.71 5.40
CA GLN A 28 -6.16 -0.39 4.76
C GLN A 28 -4.92 0.41 5.13
N VAL A 29 -3.78 -0.24 5.22
CA VAL A 29 -2.49 0.41 5.47
C VAL A 29 -1.68 0.52 4.18
N GLY A 30 -0.58 1.26 4.21
CA GLY A 30 0.25 1.50 3.02
C GLY A 30 0.80 0.21 2.42
N GLY A 31 1.04 0.24 1.10
CA GLY A 31 1.62 -0.89 0.36
C GLY A 31 2.94 -1.37 0.95
N GLY A 32 3.22 -2.65 0.84
CA GLY A 32 4.33 -3.34 1.48
C GLY A 32 4.07 -3.70 2.95
N VAL A 33 3.34 -2.88 3.70
CA VAL A 33 2.94 -3.18 5.08
C VAL A 33 1.70 -4.07 5.11
N GLN A 34 0.71 -3.77 4.28
CA GLN A 34 -0.56 -4.53 4.24
C GLN A 34 -0.35 -5.99 3.83
N GLU A 35 0.52 -6.24 2.87
CA GLU A 35 0.83 -7.59 2.39
C GLU A 35 1.51 -8.41 3.49
N ARG A 36 2.48 -7.81 4.20
CA ARG A 36 3.18 -8.46 5.32
C ARG A 36 2.25 -8.69 6.51
N LEU A 37 1.36 -7.73 6.81
CA LEU A 37 0.36 -7.89 7.86
C LEU A 37 -0.64 -8.99 7.49
N GLY A 38 -1.10 -9.01 6.23
CA GLY A 38 -1.99 -10.06 5.74
C GLY A 38 -1.35 -11.44 5.81
N LEU A 39 -0.07 -11.57 5.45
CA LEU A 39 0.68 -12.82 5.57
C LEU A 39 0.82 -13.25 7.03
N TYR A 40 1.23 -12.33 7.91
CA TYR A 40 1.33 -12.59 9.34
C TYR A 40 0.02 -13.10 9.94
N LEU A 41 -1.09 -12.43 9.64
CA LEU A 41 -2.41 -12.87 10.12
C LEU A 41 -2.79 -14.24 9.55
N LYS A 42 -2.52 -14.50 8.28
CA LYS A 42 -2.77 -15.79 7.64
C LYS A 42 -2.01 -16.93 8.31
N GLU A 43 -0.77 -16.68 8.75
CA GLU A 43 0.09 -17.68 9.39
C GLU A 43 -0.24 -17.88 10.89
N THR A 44 -0.74 -16.82 11.55
CA THR A 44 -0.93 -16.81 13.01
C THR A 44 -2.34 -17.23 13.43
N LEU A 45 -3.36 -16.92 12.61
CA LEU A 45 -4.74 -17.24 12.97
C LEU A 45 -5.04 -18.73 12.80
N THR A 46 -5.70 -19.33 13.79
CA THR A 46 -6.10 -20.76 13.78
C THR A 46 -7.36 -21.02 12.96
N PHE A 47 -8.02 -19.97 12.46
CA PHE A 47 -9.18 -20.03 11.57
C PHE A 47 -8.84 -19.26 10.29
N SER A 48 -9.60 -19.44 9.21
CA SER A 48 -9.29 -18.93 7.88
C SER A 48 -10.27 -17.83 7.45
N PRO A 49 -10.10 -16.58 7.91
CA PRO A 49 -10.91 -15.46 7.42
C PRO A 49 -10.47 -15.07 6.01
N SER A 50 -11.38 -14.45 5.25
CA SER A 50 -11.00 -13.80 3.98
C SER A 50 -10.22 -12.51 4.28
N ILE A 51 -8.97 -12.41 3.83
CA ILE A 51 -8.11 -11.22 4.05
C ILE A 51 -8.00 -10.41 2.76
N TYR A 52 -8.42 -9.16 2.80
CA TYR A 52 -8.41 -8.22 1.68
C TYR A 52 -7.42 -7.07 1.93
N CYS A 53 -6.33 -7.02 1.17
CA CYS A 53 -5.37 -5.94 1.19
C CYS A 53 -5.81 -4.83 0.21
N THR A 54 -6.66 -3.92 0.67
CA THR A 54 -7.28 -2.89 -0.17
C THR A 54 -6.50 -1.57 -0.19
N GLY A 55 -5.53 -1.40 0.70
CA GLY A 55 -4.79 -0.14 0.83
C GLY A 55 -5.72 1.05 1.02
N ALA A 56 -5.48 2.13 0.29
CA ALA A 56 -6.29 3.34 0.37
C ALA A 56 -7.59 3.28 -0.46
N ALA A 57 -7.93 2.14 -1.07
CA ALA A 57 -9.08 2.07 -1.99
C ALA A 57 -10.40 2.46 -1.31
N LEU A 58 -10.63 2.02 -0.07
CA LEU A 58 -11.84 2.38 0.68
C LEU A 58 -11.85 3.85 1.12
N ALA A 59 -10.68 4.48 1.30
CA ALA A 59 -10.60 5.90 1.61
C ALA A 59 -11.07 6.78 0.44
N PHE A 60 -10.96 6.29 -0.80
CA PHE A 60 -11.57 6.94 -1.96
C PHE A 60 -13.09 6.88 -1.92
N LEU A 61 -13.66 5.76 -1.52
CA LEU A 61 -15.11 5.58 -1.43
C LEU A 61 -15.73 6.40 -0.29
N SER A 62 -15.03 6.52 0.83
CA SER A 62 -15.48 7.32 1.98
C SER A 62 -15.30 8.83 1.81
N GLY A 63 -14.67 9.29 0.72
CA GLY A 63 -14.41 10.70 0.46
C GLY A 63 -13.36 11.34 1.36
N GLN A 64 -12.63 10.57 2.13
CA GLN A 64 -11.56 11.04 3.02
C GLN A 64 -10.25 11.39 2.29
N GLN A 65 -10.12 11.01 1.03
CA GLN A 65 -9.02 11.47 0.19
C GLN A 65 -9.36 12.78 -0.51
N ALA A 66 -8.33 13.61 -0.72
CA ALA A 66 -8.46 14.85 -1.47
C ALA A 66 -9.16 14.59 -2.80
N ARG A 67 -10.31 15.21 -3.01
CA ARG A 67 -11.08 15.11 -4.25
C ARG A 67 -10.24 15.72 -5.38
N ILE A 68 -9.75 14.88 -6.27
CA ILE A 68 -9.12 15.34 -7.51
C ILE A 68 -10.25 15.79 -8.44
N PRO A 69 -10.29 17.06 -8.87
CA PRO A 69 -11.28 17.52 -9.81
C PRO A 69 -11.19 16.71 -11.13
N LYS A 70 -12.32 16.36 -11.71
CA LYS A 70 -12.38 15.54 -12.95
C LYS A 70 -11.55 16.11 -14.09
N TRP A 71 -11.43 17.44 -14.19
CA TRP A 71 -10.58 18.09 -15.21
C TRP A 71 -9.08 17.80 -15.02
N ALA A 72 -8.63 17.72 -13.77
CA ALA A 72 -7.22 17.42 -13.47
C ALA A 72 -6.88 15.94 -13.69
N ASP A 73 -7.86 15.06 -13.51
CA ASP A 73 -7.75 13.64 -13.82
C ASP A 73 -7.68 13.44 -15.35
N HIS A 74 -8.50 14.16 -16.10
CA HIS A 74 -8.50 14.14 -17.57
C HIS A 74 -7.19 14.66 -18.20
N LEU A 75 -6.51 15.58 -17.53
CA LEU A 75 -5.21 16.11 -17.94
C LEU A 75 -4.01 15.33 -17.35
N TYR A 76 -4.25 14.20 -16.72
CA TYR A 76 -3.22 13.39 -16.02
C TYR A 76 -2.41 14.19 -14.98
N MET A 77 -2.95 15.31 -14.49
CA MET A 77 -2.32 16.20 -13.51
C MET A 77 -2.59 15.82 -12.05
N GLY A 78 -3.23 14.68 -11.80
CA GLY A 78 -3.53 14.20 -10.45
C GLY A 78 -2.29 14.06 -9.56
N TRP A 79 -1.14 13.74 -10.14
CA TRP A 79 0.13 13.69 -9.42
C TRP A 79 0.61 15.07 -8.96
N LEU A 80 0.44 16.11 -9.81
CA LEU A 80 0.84 17.48 -9.51
C LEU A 80 0.00 18.05 -8.35
N LEU A 81 -1.32 17.85 -8.39
CA LEU A 81 -2.20 18.28 -7.31
C LEU A 81 -1.89 17.57 -5.98
N ARG A 82 -1.51 16.30 -6.02
CA ARG A 82 -1.03 15.59 -4.83
C ARG A 82 0.27 16.17 -4.29
N CYS A 83 1.20 16.53 -5.17
CA CYS A 83 2.44 17.22 -4.78
C CYS A 83 2.17 18.58 -4.16
N LEU A 84 1.24 19.34 -4.71
CA LEU A 84 0.88 20.66 -4.18
C LEU A 84 0.17 20.57 -2.82
N ASN A 85 -0.67 19.55 -2.64
CA ASN A 85 -1.44 19.37 -1.40
C ASN A 85 -0.57 18.82 -0.25
N ASN A 86 0.42 17.97 -0.56
CA ASN A 86 1.31 17.42 0.46
C ASN A 86 2.73 17.12 -0.09
N PRO A 87 3.55 18.18 -0.34
CA PRO A 87 4.82 18.05 -1.03
C PRO A 87 5.82 17.16 -0.28
N ALA A 88 5.85 17.22 1.05
CA ALA A 88 6.76 16.42 1.87
C ALA A 88 6.59 14.90 1.69
N VAL A 89 5.37 14.45 1.38
CA VAL A 89 5.07 13.02 1.19
C VAL A 89 5.23 12.60 -0.26
N PHE A 90 4.75 13.41 -1.21
CA PHE A 90 4.65 13.00 -2.61
C PHE A 90 5.91 13.32 -3.41
N PHE A 91 6.59 14.42 -3.15
CA PHE A 91 7.80 14.80 -3.88
C PHE A 91 8.91 13.74 -3.80
N PRO A 92 9.28 13.19 -2.63
CA PRO A 92 10.29 12.13 -2.55
C PRO A 92 9.89 10.85 -3.29
N ARG A 93 8.59 10.55 -3.36
CA ARG A 93 8.08 9.38 -4.09
C ARG A 93 8.27 9.53 -5.59
N TYR A 94 7.98 10.70 -6.14
CA TYR A 94 8.15 10.96 -7.57
C TYR A 94 9.63 11.05 -7.96
N VAL A 95 10.48 11.65 -7.14
CA VAL A 95 11.93 11.65 -7.37
C VAL A 95 12.47 10.21 -7.40
N LYS A 96 12.00 9.34 -6.52
CA LYS A 96 12.37 7.91 -6.58
C LYS A 96 11.83 7.21 -7.82
N ALA A 97 10.69 7.63 -8.38
CA ALA A 97 10.15 7.06 -9.60
C ALA A 97 11.02 7.37 -10.83
N PHE A 98 11.77 8.49 -10.86
CA PHE A 98 12.74 8.75 -11.91
C PHE A 98 13.89 7.72 -11.96
N ARG A 99 14.24 7.10 -10.82
CA ARG A 99 15.20 5.99 -10.80
C ARG A 99 14.66 4.76 -11.55
N LEU A 100 13.34 4.55 -11.55
CA LEU A 100 12.72 3.49 -12.32
C LEU A 100 12.87 3.71 -13.82
N LEU A 101 12.73 4.97 -14.30
CA LEU A 101 12.98 5.32 -15.70
C LEU A 101 14.43 5.03 -16.11
N ALA A 102 15.39 5.36 -15.24
CA ALA A 102 16.80 5.05 -15.48
C ALA A 102 17.07 3.54 -15.51
N LEU A 103 16.40 2.76 -14.68
CA LEU A 103 16.47 1.29 -14.68
C LEU A 103 15.84 0.70 -15.94
N LEU A 104 14.67 1.19 -16.34
CA LEU A 104 14.03 0.78 -17.60
C LEU A 104 14.87 1.12 -18.82
N ALA A 105 15.52 2.28 -18.85
CA ALA A 105 16.42 2.66 -19.93
C ALA A 105 17.69 1.78 -19.98
N ARG A 106 18.16 1.28 -18.85
CA ARG A 106 19.34 0.41 -18.77
C ARG A 106 19.06 -1.07 -19.10
N HIS A 107 17.90 -1.58 -18.69
CA HIS A 107 17.58 -3.01 -18.78
C HIS A 107 16.56 -3.31 -19.90
N GLY A 108 15.95 -2.29 -20.50
CA GLY A 108 14.98 -2.48 -21.58
C GLY A 108 13.81 -3.37 -21.12
N ASN A 109 13.52 -4.39 -21.92
CA ASN A 109 12.47 -5.38 -21.65
C ASN A 109 12.97 -6.60 -20.83
N ASP A 110 14.26 -6.66 -20.51
CA ASP A 110 14.80 -7.77 -19.73
C ASP A 110 14.45 -7.55 -18.25
N SER A 111 13.63 -8.43 -17.71
CA SER A 111 13.31 -8.44 -16.29
C SER A 111 14.59 -8.77 -15.51
N PRO A 112 14.97 -7.97 -14.48
CA PRO A 112 16.09 -8.33 -13.63
C PRO A 112 15.80 -9.69 -12.99
N VAL A 113 16.72 -10.64 -13.20
CA VAL A 113 16.68 -11.95 -12.53
C VAL A 113 16.88 -11.67 -11.04
N ILE A 114 15.87 -11.98 -10.24
CA ILE A 114 16.01 -11.99 -8.79
C ILE A 114 16.73 -13.29 -8.46
N GLU A 115 18.03 -13.21 -8.19
CA GLU A 115 18.74 -14.33 -7.55
C GLU A 115 18.25 -14.40 -6.10
N ASP A 116 17.65 -15.54 -5.75
CA ASP A 116 17.21 -15.89 -4.39
C ASP A 116 18.43 -16.11 -3.47
#